data_3c23184eb833dd349257a5a498edf89e
#
_entry.id   3c23184eb833dd349257a5a498edf89e
#
_cell.length_a   1.000
_cell.length_b   1.000
_cell.length_c   1.000
_cell.angle_alpha   90.00
_cell.angle_beta   90.00
_cell.angle_gamma   90.00
#
_symmetry.space_group_name_H-M   'P 1'
#
loop_
_entity.id
_entity.type
_entity.pdbx_description
1 polymer ?
#
loop_
_entity_poly.entity_id
_entity_poly.type
_entity_poly.pdbx_seq_one_letter_code
_entity_poly.pdbx_strand_id
1 'polypeptide(L)'
;MGGGRPGLFLKPIEALDLHDPMKGEAYDELSPLLHRMDKQNRKIQAQMDELQRRQAEFDDITARMDEGLVLFSGKGMILFANHAARALFPHDSAEGSYLTLCRDANYIQVVEQALDGKGAHGKLERNGRVYELTASSVEENSAWHAAVLLIVDITERERAEQQRQEFTANVSHELKTPLTSIMGYAEIIAGGIAKPEDVAPFAGKIRTEAQRLLALIEDIIHLSRLDEGGETVAFEPVELSALCDTVRDRLQSKAAGKGIALRIEGEPAAVSGQRRTLEQMIFNLTDNAINYNKPQGSVTLTTGTESGRPFVQVSDTGIGIAPADQQRVFERFYRVDKSHSKMTGGTGLGLSIVKHGAALHHAEVELKSALGEGTCITLRFPKE
;
A
#
# COMPACT_ATOMS: atom_id res chain seq x y z
N MET A 1 -62.41 31.15 69.31
CA MET A 1 -62.67 31.04 67.86
C MET A 1 -61.52 31.74 67.13
N GLY A 2 -60.58 31.04 66.59
CA GLY A 2 -59.48 31.56 65.85
C GLY A 2 -59.16 30.62 64.68
N GLY A 3 -59.94 30.74 63.62
CA GLY A 3 -59.67 29.99 62.37
C GLY A 3 -58.62 30.66 61.57
N GLY A 4 -57.36 30.33 61.81
CA GLY A 4 -56.26 30.77 60.90
C GLY A 4 -56.32 30.00 59.56
N ARG A 5 -56.45 30.70 58.49
CA ARG A 5 -56.45 30.14 57.11
C ARG A 5 -55.03 29.59 56.78
N PRO A 6 -54.86 28.28 56.64
CA PRO A 6 -53.54 27.69 56.33
C PRO A 6 -53.02 28.05 54.91
N GLY A 7 -53.84 28.65 54.02
CA GLY A 7 -53.47 28.93 52.65
C GLY A 7 -52.57 30.13 52.41
N LEU A 8 -52.33 30.99 53.42
CA LEU A 8 -51.52 32.21 53.21
C LEU A 8 -50.02 31.93 53.32
N PHE A 9 -49.60 30.87 54.03
CA PHE A 9 -48.19 30.48 54.22
C PHE A 9 -47.64 29.56 53.12
N LEU A 10 -48.53 28.95 52.31
CA LEU A 10 -48.10 28.02 51.27
C LEU A 10 -47.89 28.71 49.89
N LYS A 11 -48.58 29.80 49.61
CA LYS A 11 -48.45 30.50 48.32
C LYS A 11 -47.05 30.94 47.94
N PRO A 12 -46.19 31.47 48.82
CA PRO A 12 -44.82 31.80 48.46
C PRO A 12 -43.93 30.60 48.19
N ILE A 13 -44.23 29.44 48.76
CA ILE A 13 -43.47 28.17 48.55
C ILE A 13 -43.87 27.55 47.21
N GLU A 14 -45.15 27.58 46.85
CA GLU A 14 -45.65 27.10 45.55
C GLU A 14 -45.18 27.94 44.34
N ALA A 15 -44.90 29.24 44.56
CA ALA A 15 -44.38 30.15 43.56
C ALA A 15 -42.84 30.17 43.43
N LEU A 16 -42.15 29.31 44.16
CA LEU A 16 -40.69 29.27 44.23
C LEU A 16 -40.15 28.64 42.92
N ASP A 17 -39.35 29.39 42.19
CA ASP A 17 -38.64 28.83 41.02
C ASP A 17 -37.47 27.95 41.49
N LEU A 18 -37.64 26.63 41.32
CA LEU A 18 -36.60 25.66 41.72
C LEU A 18 -35.29 25.79 40.94
N HIS A 19 -35.30 26.45 39.78
CA HIS A 19 -34.08 26.69 38.97
C HIS A 19 -33.34 27.95 39.42
N ASP A 20 -34.09 28.94 39.98
CA ASP A 20 -33.45 30.16 40.53
C ASP A 20 -34.14 30.50 41.89
N PRO A 21 -33.74 29.76 42.96
CA PRO A 21 -34.36 29.88 44.26
C PRO A 21 -34.21 31.23 44.94
N MET A 22 -33.31 32.09 44.43
CA MET A 22 -33.06 33.43 44.94
C MET A 22 -33.90 34.51 44.25
N LYS A 23 -34.66 34.17 43.20
CA LYS A 23 -35.48 35.07 42.41
C LYS A 23 -36.91 35.10 42.97
N GLY A 24 -37.14 35.82 44.04
CA GLY A 24 -38.45 35.99 44.63
C GLY A 24 -38.44 36.58 46.03
N GLU A 25 -39.56 37.17 46.48
CA GLU A 25 -39.74 37.58 47.86
C GLU A 25 -39.98 36.34 48.73
N ALA A 26 -38.92 35.86 49.39
CA ALA A 26 -39.00 34.75 50.33
C ALA A 26 -38.94 35.26 51.78
N TYR A 27 -39.57 34.52 52.67
CA TYR A 27 -39.49 34.79 54.13
C TYR A 27 -38.05 34.62 54.61
N ASP A 28 -37.57 35.51 55.48
CA ASP A 28 -36.21 35.48 56.07
C ASP A 28 -35.86 34.10 56.65
N GLU A 29 -36.86 33.39 57.22
CA GLU A 29 -36.69 32.07 57.81
C GLU A 29 -36.33 30.97 56.74
N LEU A 30 -36.70 31.15 55.48
CA LEU A 30 -36.38 30.24 54.37
C LEU A 30 -35.04 30.55 53.71
N SER A 31 -34.44 31.68 53.95
CA SER A 31 -33.21 32.14 53.36
C SER A 31 -32.06 31.12 53.48
N PRO A 32 -31.80 30.46 54.62
CA PRO A 32 -30.75 29.44 54.69
C PRO A 32 -31.01 28.20 53.81
N LEU A 33 -32.28 27.82 53.61
CA LEU A 33 -32.69 26.71 52.78
C LEU A 33 -32.48 27.05 51.29
N LEU A 34 -32.92 28.26 50.91
CA LEU A 34 -32.78 28.77 49.54
C LEU A 34 -31.30 28.89 49.12
N HIS A 35 -30.45 29.39 49.99
CA HIS A 35 -29.00 29.44 49.76
C HIS A 35 -28.39 28.03 49.60
N ARG A 36 -28.87 27.07 50.34
CA ARG A 36 -28.43 25.67 50.25
C ARG A 36 -28.87 25.02 48.92
N MET A 37 -30.10 25.30 48.49
CA MET A 37 -30.62 24.86 47.17
C MET A 37 -29.86 25.51 46.04
N ASP A 38 -29.64 26.82 46.05
CA ASP A 38 -28.84 27.54 45.04
C ASP A 38 -27.43 26.96 44.95
N LYS A 39 -26.77 26.73 46.08
CA LYS A 39 -25.45 26.08 46.10
C LYS A 39 -25.47 24.68 45.48
N GLN A 40 -26.53 23.88 45.76
CA GLN A 40 -26.66 22.56 45.16
C GLN A 40 -26.94 22.64 43.64
N ASN A 41 -27.85 23.53 43.23
CA ASN A 41 -28.14 23.74 41.80
C ASN A 41 -26.89 24.16 41.02
N ARG A 42 -26.11 25.11 41.53
CA ARG A 42 -24.82 25.48 40.93
C ARG A 42 -23.85 24.34 40.84
N LYS A 43 -23.78 23.46 41.87
CA LYS A 43 -22.93 22.27 41.85
C LYS A 43 -23.39 21.25 40.81
N ILE A 44 -24.71 21.01 40.72
CA ILE A 44 -25.30 20.11 39.70
C ILE A 44 -25.02 20.67 38.32
N GLN A 45 -25.26 21.96 38.10
CA GLN A 45 -25.05 22.60 36.82
C GLN A 45 -23.56 22.52 36.39
N ALA A 46 -22.64 22.81 37.30
CA ALA A 46 -21.20 22.67 37.05
C ALA A 46 -20.78 21.22 36.70
N GLN A 47 -21.41 20.22 37.37
CA GLN A 47 -21.17 18.81 37.06
C GLN A 47 -21.78 18.43 35.68
N MET A 48 -22.93 18.95 35.32
CA MET A 48 -23.53 18.74 34.00
C MET A 48 -22.71 19.36 32.90
N ASP A 49 -22.27 20.59 33.10
CA ASP A 49 -21.40 21.31 32.14
C ASP A 49 -20.06 20.56 31.90
N GLU A 50 -19.46 20.05 33.00
CA GLU A 50 -18.24 19.23 32.94
C GLU A 50 -18.46 17.90 32.19
N LEU A 51 -19.59 17.21 32.46
CA LEU A 51 -19.94 15.98 31.74
C LEU A 51 -20.18 16.25 30.25
N GLN A 52 -20.93 17.31 29.93
CA GLN A 52 -21.16 17.72 28.54
C GLN A 52 -19.87 18.06 27.82
N ARG A 53 -18.94 18.76 28.48
CA ARG A 53 -17.64 19.08 27.91
C ARG A 53 -16.84 17.81 27.65
N ARG A 54 -16.77 16.86 28.60
CA ARG A 54 -16.07 15.58 28.41
C ARG A 54 -16.68 14.73 27.30
N GLN A 55 -18.02 14.74 27.19
CA GLN A 55 -18.71 14.06 26.11
C GLN A 55 -18.35 14.68 24.74
N ALA A 56 -18.38 16.01 24.64
CA ALA A 56 -18.01 16.71 23.42
C ALA A 56 -16.54 16.48 23.03
N GLU A 57 -15.63 16.47 24.00
CA GLU A 57 -14.21 16.15 23.78
C GLU A 57 -14.04 14.72 23.28
N PHE A 58 -14.74 13.75 23.85
CA PHE A 58 -14.72 12.35 23.41
C PHE A 58 -15.28 12.20 21.98
N ASP A 59 -16.41 12.85 21.71
CA ASP A 59 -17.04 12.80 20.38
C ASP A 59 -16.13 13.45 19.31
N ASP A 60 -15.45 14.57 19.62
CA ASP A 60 -14.53 15.24 18.69
C ASP A 60 -13.27 14.38 18.40
N ILE A 61 -12.71 13.75 19.43
CA ILE A 61 -11.57 12.84 19.27
C ILE A 61 -11.95 11.65 18.39
N THR A 62 -13.05 10.97 18.73
CA THR A 62 -13.48 9.76 18.01
C THR A 62 -13.97 10.05 16.60
N ALA A 63 -14.51 11.24 16.33
CA ALA A 63 -14.94 11.67 15.00
C ALA A 63 -13.76 11.91 14.04
N ARG A 64 -12.58 12.26 14.56
CA ARG A 64 -11.36 12.51 13.77
C ARG A 64 -10.50 11.27 13.56
N MET A 65 -10.83 10.16 14.21
CA MET A 65 -10.12 8.90 14.00
C MET A 65 -10.46 8.30 12.65
N ASP A 66 -9.44 7.85 11.93
CA ASP A 66 -9.59 7.09 10.68
C ASP A 66 -9.94 5.62 10.95
N GLU A 67 -9.61 5.14 12.16
CA GLU A 67 -9.95 3.79 12.62
C GLU A 67 -11.41 3.72 13.08
N GLY A 68 -12.07 2.62 12.71
CA GLY A 68 -13.41 2.33 13.19
C GLY A 68 -13.41 1.92 14.65
N LEU A 69 -14.22 2.57 15.49
CA LEU A 69 -14.39 2.23 16.89
C LEU A 69 -15.86 1.91 17.17
N VAL A 70 -16.12 0.71 17.72
CA VAL A 70 -17.46 0.28 18.13
C VAL A 70 -17.42 -0.23 19.57
N LEU A 71 -18.37 0.21 20.37
CA LEU A 71 -18.58 -0.26 21.75
C LEU A 71 -19.87 -1.07 21.81
N PHE A 72 -19.79 -2.27 22.39
CA PHE A 72 -20.93 -3.15 22.61
C PHE A 72 -21.20 -3.33 24.10
N SER A 73 -22.48 -3.44 24.49
CA SER A 73 -22.86 -3.92 25.81
C SER A 73 -22.56 -5.42 25.95
N GLY A 74 -22.52 -5.95 27.15
CA GLY A 74 -22.35 -7.38 27.41
C GLY A 74 -23.42 -8.31 26.79
N LYS A 75 -24.50 -7.72 26.26
CA LYS A 75 -25.55 -8.41 25.48
C LYS A 75 -25.33 -8.27 23.96
N GLY A 76 -24.21 -7.68 23.53
CA GLY A 76 -23.89 -7.47 22.12
C GLY A 76 -24.68 -6.35 21.43
N MET A 77 -25.33 -5.45 22.19
CA MET A 77 -26.00 -4.27 21.64
C MET A 77 -24.98 -3.16 21.42
N ILE A 78 -25.09 -2.46 20.31
CA ILE A 78 -24.22 -1.33 19.97
C ILE A 78 -24.54 -0.17 20.93
N LEU A 79 -23.53 0.27 21.69
CA LEU A 79 -23.61 1.42 22.58
C LEU A 79 -23.05 2.69 21.91
N PHE A 80 -22.02 2.52 21.10
CA PHE A 80 -21.36 3.60 20.40
C PHE A 80 -20.69 3.08 19.12
N ALA A 81 -20.69 3.90 18.08
CA ALA A 81 -19.88 3.70 16.89
C ALA A 81 -19.43 5.07 16.36
N ASN A 82 -18.13 5.25 16.10
CA ASN A 82 -17.61 6.50 15.56
C ASN A 82 -17.94 6.67 14.05
N HIS A 83 -17.55 7.80 13.48
CA HIS A 83 -17.80 8.11 12.07
C HIS A 83 -17.20 7.07 11.11
N ALA A 84 -15.96 6.65 11.32
CA ALA A 84 -15.26 5.68 10.48
C ALA A 84 -15.95 4.30 10.48
N ALA A 85 -16.37 3.81 11.66
CA ALA A 85 -17.12 2.55 11.75
C ALA A 85 -18.47 2.63 11.04
N ARG A 86 -19.20 3.74 11.15
CA ARG A 86 -20.48 3.95 10.44
C ARG A 86 -20.30 4.04 8.92
N ALA A 87 -19.22 4.67 8.45
CA ALA A 87 -18.90 4.73 7.03
C ALA A 87 -18.59 3.35 6.44
N LEU A 88 -17.93 2.48 7.22
CA LEU A 88 -17.63 1.11 6.82
C LEU A 88 -18.91 0.23 6.77
N PHE A 89 -19.86 0.47 7.67
CA PHE A 89 -21.10 -0.29 7.79
C PHE A 89 -22.34 0.60 7.57
N PRO A 90 -22.66 0.98 6.31
CA PRO A 90 -23.65 2.02 5.98
C PRO A 90 -25.12 1.61 6.17
N HIS A 91 -25.42 0.61 6.99
CA HIS A 91 -26.81 0.33 7.36
C HIS A 91 -27.16 1.00 8.68
N ASP A 92 -28.31 1.66 8.67
CA ASP A 92 -28.92 2.57 9.66
C ASP A 92 -29.17 1.96 11.06
N SER A 93 -28.23 1.26 11.63
CA SER A 93 -28.39 0.65 12.96
C SER A 93 -27.35 1.15 13.94
N ALA A 94 -27.46 2.47 14.27
CA ALA A 94 -26.89 2.97 15.51
C ALA A 94 -27.57 2.31 16.75
N GLU A 95 -28.69 1.61 16.54
CA GLU A 95 -29.47 0.90 17.54
C GLU A 95 -29.69 -0.54 17.06
N GLY A 96 -28.78 -1.45 17.42
CA GLY A 96 -28.90 -2.85 17.02
C GLY A 96 -27.89 -3.76 17.69
N SER A 97 -27.99 -5.05 17.41
CA SER A 97 -27.00 -6.04 17.81
C SER A 97 -25.78 -5.99 16.89
N TYR A 98 -24.62 -6.45 17.38
CA TYR A 98 -23.41 -6.64 16.55
C TYR A 98 -23.70 -7.41 15.24
N LEU A 99 -24.67 -8.33 15.23
CA LEU A 99 -25.12 -9.09 14.04
C LEU A 99 -25.79 -8.22 12.97
N THR A 100 -26.34 -7.06 13.34
CA THR A 100 -26.92 -6.12 12.37
C THR A 100 -25.85 -5.28 11.67
N LEU A 101 -24.71 -5.07 12.32
CA LEU A 101 -23.60 -4.31 11.79
C LEU A 101 -22.88 -5.08 10.68
N CYS A 102 -22.50 -6.33 10.94
CA CYS A 102 -21.83 -7.20 10.00
C CYS A 102 -22.17 -8.67 10.23
N ARG A 103 -22.34 -9.44 9.14
CA ARG A 103 -22.62 -10.88 9.18
C ARG A 103 -21.47 -11.75 8.74
N ASP A 104 -20.27 -11.15 8.62
CA ASP A 104 -19.07 -11.91 8.33
C ASP A 104 -18.70 -12.84 9.49
N ALA A 105 -18.29 -14.08 9.19
CA ALA A 105 -18.02 -15.09 10.21
C ALA A 105 -16.84 -14.71 11.10
N ASN A 106 -15.77 -14.12 10.54
CA ASN A 106 -14.60 -13.69 11.31
C ASN A 106 -14.95 -12.51 12.24
N TYR A 107 -15.74 -11.57 11.72
CA TYR A 107 -16.23 -10.45 12.51
C TYR A 107 -17.05 -10.94 13.71
N ILE A 108 -18.02 -11.84 13.46
CA ILE A 108 -18.88 -12.41 14.51
C ILE A 108 -18.02 -13.13 15.56
N GLN A 109 -17.10 -13.98 15.13
CA GLN A 109 -16.23 -14.73 16.03
C GLN A 109 -15.40 -13.80 16.92
N VAL A 110 -14.83 -12.72 16.37
CA VAL A 110 -14.02 -11.74 17.12
C VAL A 110 -14.85 -11.01 18.16
N VAL A 111 -16.06 -10.58 17.81
CA VAL A 111 -16.95 -9.88 18.75
C VAL A 111 -17.45 -10.83 19.85
N GLU A 112 -17.87 -12.05 19.52
CA GLU A 112 -18.33 -13.04 20.50
C GLU A 112 -17.25 -13.41 21.50
N GLN A 113 -16.00 -13.62 21.05
CA GLN A 113 -14.88 -13.88 21.96
C GLN A 113 -14.64 -12.71 22.93
N ALA A 114 -14.78 -11.48 22.47
CA ALA A 114 -14.66 -10.31 23.33
C ALA A 114 -15.80 -10.20 24.33
N LEU A 115 -17.03 -10.53 23.93
CA LEU A 115 -18.18 -10.57 24.83
C LEU A 115 -18.04 -11.67 25.89
N ASP A 116 -17.35 -12.78 25.58
CA ASP A 116 -16.99 -13.85 26.52
C ASP A 116 -15.79 -13.51 27.44
N GLY A 117 -15.30 -12.28 27.40
CA GLY A 117 -14.19 -11.82 28.24
C GLY A 117 -12.80 -12.12 27.70
N LYS A 118 -12.66 -12.56 26.44
CA LYS A 118 -11.38 -12.91 25.80
C LYS A 118 -11.03 -11.85 24.76
N GLY A 119 -9.76 -11.39 24.77
CA GLY A 119 -9.24 -10.59 23.66
C GLY A 119 -9.22 -11.43 22.36
N ALA A 120 -9.62 -10.83 21.24
CA ALA A 120 -9.69 -11.49 19.95
C ALA A 120 -9.17 -10.59 18.83
N HIS A 121 -8.58 -11.24 17.81
CA HIS A 121 -8.10 -10.59 16.61
C HIS A 121 -8.63 -11.34 15.38
N GLY A 122 -8.89 -10.61 14.30
CA GLY A 122 -9.34 -11.20 13.04
C GLY A 122 -9.13 -10.25 11.88
N LYS A 123 -9.45 -10.72 10.68
CA LYS A 123 -9.44 -9.90 9.47
C LYS A 123 -10.81 -9.90 8.83
N LEU A 124 -11.20 -8.76 8.26
CA LEU A 124 -12.43 -8.57 7.52
C LEU A 124 -12.09 -8.04 6.14
N GLU A 125 -12.51 -8.74 5.09
CA GLU A 125 -12.42 -8.24 3.73
C GLU A 125 -13.75 -7.60 3.32
N ARG A 126 -13.69 -6.33 2.89
CA ARG A 126 -14.88 -5.62 2.46
C ARG A 126 -14.55 -4.58 1.39
N ASN A 127 -15.34 -4.57 0.31
CA ASN A 127 -15.19 -3.62 -0.80
C ASN A 127 -13.76 -3.56 -1.39
N GLY A 128 -13.05 -4.70 -1.45
CA GLY A 128 -11.68 -4.78 -1.96
C GLY A 128 -10.62 -4.20 -1.01
N ARG A 129 -10.98 -3.96 0.25
CA ARG A 129 -10.08 -3.56 1.34
C ARG A 129 -10.02 -4.63 2.42
N VAL A 130 -8.91 -4.66 3.12
CA VAL A 130 -8.67 -5.58 4.24
C VAL A 130 -8.57 -4.78 5.53
N TYR A 131 -9.38 -5.16 6.51
CA TYR A 131 -9.42 -4.52 7.83
C TYR A 131 -8.94 -5.50 8.90
N GLU A 132 -8.10 -5.03 9.80
CA GLU A 132 -7.77 -5.74 11.03
C GLU A 132 -8.81 -5.41 12.09
N LEU A 133 -9.36 -6.47 12.68
CA LEU A 133 -10.32 -6.39 13.77
C LEU A 133 -9.60 -6.74 15.07
N THR A 134 -9.64 -5.85 16.04
CA THR A 134 -9.15 -6.12 17.41
C THR A 134 -10.29 -5.86 18.37
N ALA A 135 -10.73 -6.89 19.06
CA ALA A 135 -11.76 -6.75 20.08
C ALA A 135 -11.22 -7.13 21.46
N SER A 136 -11.64 -6.37 22.46
CA SER A 136 -11.30 -6.61 23.87
C SER A 136 -12.50 -6.39 24.76
N SER A 137 -12.59 -7.16 25.85
CA SER A 137 -13.60 -6.92 26.88
C SER A 137 -13.17 -5.79 27.80
N VAL A 138 -14.12 -5.02 28.24
CA VAL A 138 -13.95 -4.00 29.28
C VAL A 138 -14.81 -4.39 30.44
N GLU A 139 -14.18 -4.66 31.60
CA GLU A 139 -14.85 -4.96 32.85
C GLU A 139 -14.76 -3.74 33.76
N GLU A 140 -15.90 -3.23 34.19
CA GLU A 140 -16.00 -2.20 35.24
C GLU A 140 -16.82 -2.73 36.40
N ASN A 141 -16.13 -3.05 37.53
CA ASN A 141 -16.71 -3.42 38.82
C ASN A 141 -17.80 -4.52 38.76
N SER A 142 -17.47 -5.74 38.33
CA SER A 142 -18.30 -6.97 38.45
C SER A 142 -19.77 -6.90 37.96
N ALA A 143 -20.24 -5.74 37.53
CA ALA A 143 -21.64 -5.51 37.16
C ALA A 143 -21.82 -5.04 35.69
N TRP A 144 -20.77 -4.63 35.01
CA TRP A 144 -20.85 -4.09 33.65
C TRP A 144 -19.80 -4.72 32.73
N HIS A 145 -20.30 -5.51 31.80
CA HIS A 145 -19.46 -6.08 30.76
C HIS A 145 -19.71 -5.32 29.46
N ALA A 146 -18.66 -4.91 28.81
CA ALA A 146 -18.71 -4.28 27.51
C ALA A 146 -17.59 -4.88 26.62
N ALA A 147 -17.75 -4.83 25.31
CA ALA A 147 -16.69 -5.15 24.37
C ALA A 147 -16.39 -3.93 23.49
N VAL A 148 -15.11 -3.68 23.28
CA VAL A 148 -14.62 -2.65 22.37
C VAL A 148 -14.06 -3.33 21.14
N LEU A 149 -14.48 -2.90 19.95
CA LEU A 149 -13.95 -3.33 18.67
C LEU A 149 -13.25 -2.15 18.00
N LEU A 150 -11.97 -2.33 17.67
CA LEU A 150 -11.17 -1.45 16.85
C LEU A 150 -11.04 -2.06 15.45
N ILE A 151 -11.23 -1.24 14.42
CA ILE A 151 -11.19 -1.64 13.00
C ILE A 151 -10.18 -0.76 12.31
N VAL A 152 -9.09 -1.34 11.83
CA VAL A 152 -7.97 -0.64 11.18
C VAL A 152 -7.87 -1.08 9.74
N ASP A 153 -7.83 -0.15 8.78
CA ASP A 153 -7.55 -0.46 7.37
C ASP A 153 -6.08 -0.85 7.22
N ILE A 154 -5.83 -2.11 6.89
CA ILE A 154 -4.48 -2.66 6.68
C ILE A 154 -4.25 -3.02 5.20
N THR A 155 -5.05 -2.52 4.30
CA THR A 155 -5.03 -2.90 2.87
C THR A 155 -3.64 -2.71 2.25
N GLU A 156 -3.01 -1.55 2.47
CA GLU A 156 -1.68 -1.28 1.94
C GLU A 156 -0.60 -2.18 2.57
N ARG A 157 -0.69 -2.41 3.88
CA ARG A 157 0.23 -3.32 4.59
C ARG A 157 0.09 -4.76 4.11
N GLU A 158 -1.14 -5.24 3.93
CA GLU A 158 -1.42 -6.59 3.45
C GLU A 158 -0.95 -6.78 2.00
N ARG A 159 -1.19 -5.79 1.13
CA ARG A 159 -0.68 -5.81 -0.25
C ARG A 159 0.84 -5.85 -0.31
N ALA A 160 1.51 -5.03 0.49
CA ALA A 160 2.97 -5.02 0.56
C ALA A 160 3.53 -6.38 1.05
N GLU A 161 2.90 -6.98 2.07
CA GLU A 161 3.32 -8.29 2.59
C GLU A 161 3.08 -9.41 1.56
N GLN A 162 1.94 -9.40 0.86
CA GLN A 162 1.65 -10.33 -0.21
C GLN A 162 2.68 -10.21 -1.35
N GLN A 163 2.97 -8.99 -1.79
CA GLN A 163 3.99 -8.74 -2.81
C GLN A 163 5.37 -9.24 -2.38
N ARG A 164 5.72 -9.09 -1.11
CA ARG A 164 6.97 -9.60 -0.54
C ARG A 164 7.03 -11.13 -0.56
N GLN A 165 5.94 -11.78 -0.19
CA GLN A 165 5.83 -13.25 -0.21
C GLN A 165 5.90 -13.79 -1.65
N GLU A 166 5.17 -13.20 -2.58
CA GLU A 166 5.20 -13.56 -4.00
C GLU A 166 6.60 -13.35 -4.59
N PHE A 167 7.27 -12.24 -4.23
CA PHE A 167 8.64 -11.99 -4.64
C PHE A 167 9.58 -13.09 -4.17
N THR A 168 9.54 -13.46 -2.88
CA THR A 168 10.40 -14.50 -2.30
C THR A 168 10.17 -15.87 -2.95
N ALA A 169 8.90 -16.23 -3.18
CA ALA A 169 8.53 -17.47 -3.86
C ALA A 169 9.04 -17.51 -5.31
N ASN A 170 8.85 -16.40 -6.05
CA ASN A 170 9.30 -16.29 -7.43
C ASN A 170 10.84 -16.31 -7.54
N VAL A 171 11.56 -15.62 -6.65
CA VAL A 171 13.04 -15.68 -6.58
C VAL A 171 13.50 -17.13 -6.40
N SER A 172 12.92 -17.84 -5.45
CA SER A 172 13.28 -19.24 -5.17
C SER A 172 13.07 -20.13 -6.39
N HIS A 173 11.95 -19.94 -7.11
CA HIS A 173 11.63 -20.72 -8.30
C HIS A 173 12.58 -20.39 -9.47
N GLU A 174 12.83 -19.10 -9.73
CA GLU A 174 13.69 -18.64 -10.84
C GLU A 174 15.18 -18.98 -10.61
N LEU A 175 15.64 -19.10 -9.35
CA LEU A 175 16.98 -19.58 -9.02
C LEU A 175 17.10 -21.11 -9.16
N LYS A 176 16.07 -21.87 -8.77
CA LYS A 176 16.11 -23.33 -8.78
C LYS A 176 16.19 -23.92 -10.19
N THR A 177 15.49 -23.31 -11.15
CA THR A 177 15.42 -23.81 -12.53
C THR A 177 16.79 -23.87 -13.23
N PRO A 178 17.57 -22.76 -13.35
CA PRO A 178 18.90 -22.82 -13.96
C PRO A 178 19.88 -23.69 -13.17
N LEU A 179 19.80 -23.68 -11.82
CA LEU A 179 20.66 -24.50 -10.98
C LEU A 179 20.43 -26.01 -11.24
N THR A 180 19.17 -26.43 -11.34
CA THR A 180 18.82 -27.82 -11.67
C THR A 180 19.35 -28.22 -13.06
N SER A 181 19.28 -27.29 -14.05
CA SER A 181 19.83 -27.54 -15.39
C SER A 181 21.34 -27.67 -15.37
N ILE A 182 22.05 -26.80 -14.63
CA ILE A 182 23.51 -26.85 -14.46
C ILE A 182 23.91 -28.20 -13.84
N MET A 183 23.26 -28.60 -12.75
CA MET A 183 23.52 -29.85 -12.07
C MET A 183 23.29 -31.06 -12.98
N GLY A 184 22.16 -31.09 -13.70
CA GLY A 184 21.83 -32.19 -14.61
C GLY A 184 22.86 -32.37 -15.73
N TYR A 185 23.30 -31.28 -16.39
CA TYR A 185 24.34 -31.37 -17.42
C TYR A 185 25.69 -31.74 -16.82
N ALA A 186 26.04 -31.26 -15.63
CA ALA A 186 27.27 -31.62 -14.95
C ALA A 186 27.28 -33.10 -14.55
N GLU A 187 26.19 -33.65 -14.05
CA GLU A 187 26.04 -35.07 -13.70
C GLU A 187 26.17 -35.98 -14.92
N ILE A 188 25.57 -35.61 -16.06
CA ILE A 188 25.66 -36.35 -17.33
C ILE A 188 27.12 -36.41 -17.81
N ILE A 189 27.87 -35.30 -17.71
CA ILE A 189 29.28 -35.22 -18.07
C ILE A 189 30.12 -36.04 -17.08
N ALA A 190 29.95 -35.82 -15.77
CA ALA A 190 30.75 -36.47 -14.72
C ALA A 190 30.50 -37.99 -14.65
N GLY A 191 29.29 -38.45 -14.93
CA GLY A 191 28.88 -39.84 -14.96
C GLY A 191 29.35 -40.59 -16.23
N GLY A 192 30.05 -39.93 -17.16
CA GLY A 192 30.50 -40.54 -18.42
C GLY A 192 29.37 -40.93 -19.37
N ILE A 193 28.15 -40.43 -19.15
CA ILE A 193 26.97 -40.71 -19.97
C ILE A 193 27.00 -39.88 -21.27
N ALA A 194 27.63 -38.68 -21.22
CA ALA A 194 27.78 -37.84 -22.38
C ALA A 194 28.74 -38.47 -23.41
N LYS A 195 28.35 -38.44 -24.67
CA LYS A 195 29.27 -38.78 -25.74
C LYS A 195 30.36 -37.69 -25.84
N PRO A 196 31.58 -38.03 -26.30
CA PRO A 196 32.68 -37.05 -26.44
C PRO A 196 32.28 -35.77 -27.20
N GLU A 197 31.46 -35.91 -28.24
CA GLU A 197 30.92 -34.82 -29.07
C GLU A 197 29.91 -33.90 -28.33
N ASP A 198 29.25 -34.42 -27.27
CA ASP A 198 28.22 -33.67 -26.51
C ASP A 198 28.81 -32.95 -25.29
N VAL A 199 30.05 -33.27 -24.85
CA VAL A 199 30.67 -32.67 -23.68
C VAL A 199 30.82 -31.13 -23.82
N ALA A 200 31.33 -30.67 -24.99
CA ALA A 200 31.50 -29.24 -25.23
C ALA A 200 30.18 -28.51 -25.35
N PRO A 201 29.15 -29.00 -26.07
CA PRO A 201 27.78 -28.46 -26.03
C PRO A 201 27.17 -28.37 -24.64
N PHE A 202 27.27 -29.41 -23.80
CA PHE A 202 26.77 -29.42 -22.42
C PHE A 202 27.50 -28.43 -21.53
N ALA A 203 28.83 -28.35 -21.62
CA ALA A 203 29.61 -27.30 -20.94
C ALA A 203 29.19 -25.89 -21.36
N GLY A 204 28.89 -25.70 -22.65
CA GLY A 204 28.32 -24.46 -23.15
C GLY A 204 26.98 -24.09 -22.54
N LYS A 205 26.08 -25.07 -22.37
CA LYS A 205 24.79 -24.89 -21.69
C LYS A 205 24.95 -24.55 -20.22
N ILE A 206 25.84 -25.24 -19.50
CA ILE A 206 26.17 -24.92 -18.10
C ILE A 206 26.62 -23.47 -17.99
N ARG A 207 27.55 -23.04 -18.86
CA ARG A 207 28.03 -21.63 -18.85
C ARG A 207 26.89 -20.64 -19.07
N THR A 208 26.01 -20.91 -20.02
CA THR A 208 24.86 -20.04 -20.34
C THR A 208 23.89 -19.91 -19.15
N GLU A 209 23.56 -21.04 -18.50
CA GLU A 209 22.67 -21.02 -17.34
C GLU A 209 23.33 -20.37 -16.11
N ALA A 210 24.64 -20.54 -15.93
CA ALA A 210 25.40 -19.84 -14.87
C ALA A 210 25.44 -18.33 -15.08
N GLN A 211 25.63 -17.86 -16.32
CA GLN A 211 25.57 -16.44 -16.66
C GLN A 211 24.16 -15.85 -16.41
N ARG A 212 23.12 -16.60 -16.77
CA ARG A 212 21.73 -16.22 -16.49
C ARG A 212 21.45 -16.10 -15.00
N LEU A 213 21.95 -17.06 -14.21
CA LEU A 213 21.81 -17.06 -12.75
C LEU A 213 22.49 -15.85 -12.11
N LEU A 214 23.71 -15.51 -12.61
CA LEU A 214 24.44 -14.34 -12.13
C LEU A 214 23.69 -13.04 -12.42
N ALA A 215 23.17 -12.86 -13.64
CA ALA A 215 22.37 -11.70 -14.00
C ALA A 215 21.10 -11.58 -13.14
N LEU A 216 20.44 -12.71 -12.83
CA LEU A 216 19.27 -12.70 -11.95
C LEU A 216 19.62 -12.26 -10.53
N ILE A 217 20.75 -12.72 -9.99
CA ILE A 217 21.23 -12.31 -8.65
C ILE A 217 21.55 -10.82 -8.64
N GLU A 218 22.21 -10.30 -9.68
CA GLU A 218 22.49 -8.86 -9.81
C GLU A 218 21.22 -8.03 -9.86
N ASP A 219 20.22 -8.47 -10.62
CA ASP A 219 18.91 -7.80 -10.71
C ASP A 219 18.20 -7.78 -9.34
N ILE A 220 18.23 -8.90 -8.58
CA ILE A 220 17.64 -9.00 -7.24
C ILE A 220 18.32 -8.05 -6.26
N ILE A 221 19.66 -8.02 -6.23
CA ILE A 221 20.44 -7.12 -5.36
C ILE A 221 20.13 -5.66 -5.70
N HIS A 222 20.07 -5.34 -7.00
CA HIS A 222 19.77 -3.98 -7.44
C HIS A 222 18.35 -3.54 -7.03
N LEU A 223 17.37 -4.42 -7.22
CA LEU A 223 15.98 -4.16 -6.82
C LEU A 223 15.83 -4.00 -5.30
N SER A 224 16.50 -4.85 -4.50
CA SER A 224 16.50 -4.74 -3.03
C SER A 224 17.03 -3.38 -2.56
N ARG A 225 18.11 -2.89 -3.18
CA ARG A 225 18.66 -1.58 -2.86
C ARG A 225 17.72 -0.42 -3.22
N LEU A 226 16.99 -0.55 -4.32
CA LEU A 226 15.98 0.44 -4.71
C LEU A 226 14.77 0.44 -3.76
N ASP A 227 14.36 -0.73 -3.25
CA ASP A 227 13.25 -0.85 -2.30
C ASP A 227 13.57 -0.25 -0.92
N GLU A 228 14.82 -0.31 -0.48
CA GLU A 228 15.30 0.28 0.79
C GLU A 228 15.47 1.82 0.72
N GLY A 229 15.01 2.45 -0.34
CA GLY A 229 15.11 3.91 -0.54
C GLY A 229 16.38 4.36 -1.25
N GLY A 230 17.08 3.42 -1.88
CA GLY A 230 18.36 3.64 -2.55
C GLY A 230 19.54 3.73 -1.55
N GLU A 231 20.73 3.36 -2.02
CA GLU A 231 21.95 3.71 -1.28
C GLU A 231 21.99 5.23 -1.11
N THR A 232 22.63 5.72 -0.05
CA THR A 232 22.97 7.13 0.17
C THR A 232 23.96 7.66 -0.90
N VAL A 233 23.78 7.23 -2.15
CA VAL A 233 24.55 7.72 -3.29
C VAL A 233 24.01 9.10 -3.65
N ALA A 234 24.87 10.09 -3.57
CA ALA A 234 24.50 11.46 -3.92
C ALA A 234 24.00 11.52 -5.38
N PHE A 235 22.96 12.30 -5.60
CA PHE A 235 22.56 12.69 -6.95
C PHE A 235 23.63 13.61 -7.56
N GLU A 236 23.99 13.36 -8.79
CA GLU A 236 24.96 14.16 -9.57
C GLU A 236 24.33 14.56 -10.91
N PRO A 237 24.82 15.62 -11.54
CA PRO A 237 24.42 15.94 -12.91
C PRO A 237 24.87 14.83 -13.86
N VAL A 238 23.92 14.20 -14.57
CA VAL A 238 24.18 13.10 -15.49
C VAL A 238 23.63 13.43 -16.86
N GLU A 239 24.47 13.35 -17.86
CA GLU A 239 24.08 13.54 -19.25
C GLU A 239 23.47 12.26 -19.84
N LEU A 240 22.21 12.32 -20.25
CA LEU A 240 21.46 11.17 -20.74
C LEU A 240 22.00 10.65 -22.09
N SER A 241 22.45 11.54 -22.99
CA SER A 241 23.04 11.15 -24.27
C SER A 241 24.30 10.31 -24.08
N ALA A 242 25.18 10.68 -23.15
CA ALA A 242 26.38 9.91 -22.81
C ALA A 242 26.07 8.52 -22.26
N LEU A 243 24.97 8.39 -21.46
CA LEU A 243 24.50 7.08 -21.00
C LEU A 243 23.96 6.24 -22.17
N CYS A 244 23.20 6.85 -23.09
CA CYS A 244 22.70 6.15 -24.27
C CYS A 244 23.86 5.63 -25.15
N ASP A 245 24.94 6.41 -25.33
CA ASP A 245 26.13 5.95 -26.02
C ASP A 245 26.78 4.75 -25.33
N THR A 246 26.96 4.82 -24.03
CA THR A 246 27.49 3.70 -23.20
C THR A 246 26.65 2.43 -23.38
N VAL A 247 25.32 2.55 -23.30
CA VAL A 247 24.40 1.42 -23.44
C VAL A 247 24.40 0.87 -24.86
N ARG A 248 24.42 1.74 -25.87
CA ARG A 248 24.55 1.33 -27.29
C ARG A 248 25.81 0.48 -27.48
N ASP A 249 26.97 0.96 -27.02
CA ASP A 249 28.24 0.27 -27.21
C ASP A 249 28.25 -1.11 -26.55
N ARG A 250 27.63 -1.26 -25.38
CA ARG A 250 27.45 -2.55 -24.68
C ARG A 250 26.51 -3.52 -25.42
N LEU A 251 25.47 -3.01 -26.08
CA LEU A 251 24.43 -3.83 -26.70
C LEU A 251 24.59 -3.97 -28.22
N GLN A 252 25.52 -3.24 -28.86
CA GLN A 252 25.74 -3.24 -30.30
C GLN A 252 26.01 -4.63 -30.87
N SER A 253 26.86 -5.43 -30.21
CA SER A 253 27.18 -6.80 -30.65
C SER A 253 25.94 -7.72 -30.57
N LYS A 254 25.12 -7.58 -29.52
CA LYS A 254 23.87 -8.34 -29.34
C LYS A 254 22.82 -7.95 -30.38
N ALA A 255 22.67 -6.65 -30.67
CA ALA A 255 21.76 -6.14 -31.68
C ALA A 255 22.19 -6.61 -33.09
N ALA A 256 23.45 -6.50 -33.43
CA ALA A 256 24.01 -6.96 -34.71
C ALA A 256 23.79 -8.47 -34.89
N GLY A 257 24.04 -9.28 -33.85
CA GLY A 257 23.83 -10.74 -33.91
C GLY A 257 22.36 -11.15 -34.14
N LYS A 258 21.41 -10.25 -33.85
CA LYS A 258 19.97 -10.43 -34.16
C LYS A 258 19.51 -9.68 -35.42
N GLY A 259 20.41 -8.98 -36.12
CA GLY A 259 20.10 -8.17 -37.30
C GLY A 259 19.25 -6.93 -36.99
N ILE A 260 19.40 -6.35 -35.80
CA ILE A 260 18.64 -5.19 -35.34
C ILE A 260 19.48 -3.93 -35.44
N ALA A 261 18.92 -2.88 -36.07
CA ALA A 261 19.57 -1.56 -36.18
C ALA A 261 19.38 -0.79 -34.87
N LEU A 262 20.47 -0.45 -34.18
CA LEU A 262 20.48 0.35 -32.96
C LEU A 262 20.92 1.78 -33.26
N ARG A 263 20.08 2.78 -32.97
CA ARG A 263 20.30 4.19 -33.27
C ARG A 263 20.14 5.06 -32.03
N ILE A 264 20.85 6.19 -32.00
CA ILE A 264 20.67 7.26 -31.03
C ILE A 264 20.32 8.53 -31.81
N GLU A 265 19.31 9.23 -31.32
CA GLU A 265 18.77 10.45 -31.91
C GLU A 265 18.47 11.48 -30.82
N GLY A 266 18.25 12.73 -31.23
CA GLY A 266 17.80 13.80 -30.34
C GLY A 266 18.94 14.73 -29.90
N GLU A 267 18.69 15.45 -28.79
CA GLU A 267 19.57 16.49 -28.27
C GLU A 267 20.13 16.10 -26.89
N PRO A 268 21.32 16.63 -26.52
CA PRO A 268 21.82 16.44 -25.16
C PRO A 268 20.83 16.92 -24.10
N ALA A 269 20.62 16.10 -23.06
CA ALA A 269 19.77 16.43 -21.92
C ALA A 269 20.44 15.92 -20.64
N ALA A 270 20.49 16.75 -19.60
CA ALA A 270 21.05 16.40 -18.31
C ALA A 270 19.96 16.26 -17.26
N VAL A 271 20.20 15.41 -16.28
CA VAL A 271 19.30 15.21 -15.13
C VAL A 271 20.13 15.07 -13.86
N SER A 272 19.62 15.55 -12.75
CA SER A 272 20.18 15.21 -11.44
C SER A 272 19.77 13.80 -11.06
N GLY A 273 20.74 12.89 -10.85
CA GLY A 273 20.41 11.50 -10.57
C GLY A 273 21.58 10.61 -10.23
N GLN A 274 21.29 9.37 -9.91
CA GLN A 274 22.27 8.32 -9.69
C GLN A 274 22.66 7.70 -11.03
N ARG A 275 23.86 8.01 -11.53
CA ARG A 275 24.38 7.57 -12.84
C ARG A 275 24.18 6.06 -13.09
N ARG A 276 24.52 5.23 -12.11
CA ARG A 276 24.41 3.76 -12.23
C ARG A 276 22.97 3.29 -12.39
N THR A 277 22.03 3.87 -11.65
CA THR A 277 20.61 3.54 -11.74
C THR A 277 20.02 3.98 -13.08
N LEU A 278 20.36 5.19 -13.53
CA LEU A 278 19.92 5.70 -14.82
C LEU A 278 20.47 4.86 -15.99
N GLU A 279 21.75 4.48 -15.95
CA GLU A 279 22.35 3.58 -16.95
C GLU A 279 21.63 2.23 -16.97
N GLN A 280 21.35 1.64 -15.81
CA GLN A 280 20.65 0.35 -15.73
C GLN A 280 19.20 0.43 -16.27
N MET A 281 18.50 1.55 -16.02
CA MET A 281 17.16 1.77 -16.58
C MET A 281 17.20 1.78 -18.11
N ILE A 282 18.10 2.59 -18.70
CA ILE A 282 18.26 2.69 -20.15
C ILE A 282 18.69 1.34 -20.74
N PHE A 283 19.61 0.64 -20.06
CA PHE A 283 20.06 -0.69 -20.46
C PHE A 283 18.89 -1.68 -20.50
N ASN A 284 18.08 -1.76 -19.45
CA ASN A 284 16.95 -2.68 -19.36
C ASN A 284 15.89 -2.42 -20.45
N LEU A 285 15.59 -1.14 -20.73
CA LEU A 285 14.68 -0.77 -21.80
C LEU A 285 15.23 -1.19 -23.17
N THR A 286 16.50 -0.90 -23.43
CA THR A 286 17.15 -1.20 -24.71
C THR A 286 17.32 -2.70 -24.91
N ASP A 287 17.71 -3.45 -23.89
CA ASP A 287 17.86 -4.90 -23.93
C ASP A 287 16.50 -5.59 -24.22
N ASN A 288 15.43 -5.13 -23.59
CA ASN A 288 14.08 -5.60 -23.89
C ASN A 288 13.68 -5.29 -25.34
N ALA A 289 13.93 -4.06 -25.81
CA ALA A 289 13.65 -3.64 -27.17
C ALA A 289 14.38 -4.50 -28.23
N ILE A 290 15.60 -4.96 -27.92
CA ILE A 290 16.36 -5.89 -28.77
C ILE A 290 15.82 -7.32 -28.65
N ASN A 291 15.45 -7.76 -27.44
CA ASN A 291 15.02 -9.15 -27.21
C ASN A 291 13.66 -9.47 -27.83
N TYR A 292 12.74 -8.50 -27.80
CA TYR A 292 11.37 -8.63 -28.30
C TYR A 292 11.15 -7.99 -29.67
N ASN A 293 12.24 -7.69 -30.39
CA ASN A 293 12.17 -7.14 -31.75
C ASN A 293 11.88 -8.23 -32.79
N LYS A 294 11.49 -7.76 -33.97
CA LYS A 294 11.38 -8.59 -35.18
C LYS A 294 12.72 -8.68 -35.87
N PRO A 295 12.97 -9.73 -36.67
CA PRO A 295 14.14 -9.78 -37.57
C PRO A 295 14.20 -8.54 -38.45
N GLN A 296 15.39 -7.97 -38.61
CA GLN A 296 15.64 -6.72 -39.36
C GLN A 296 14.90 -5.48 -38.83
N GLY A 297 14.47 -5.51 -37.58
CA GLY A 297 13.88 -4.37 -36.92
C GLY A 297 14.88 -3.32 -36.50
N SER A 298 14.39 -2.30 -35.81
CA SER A 298 15.21 -1.21 -35.26
C SER A 298 14.85 -0.90 -33.80
N VAL A 299 15.83 -0.37 -33.08
CA VAL A 299 15.69 0.24 -31.77
C VAL A 299 16.29 1.62 -31.81
N THR A 300 15.54 2.63 -31.41
CA THR A 300 15.96 4.01 -31.35
C THR A 300 15.91 4.54 -29.93
N LEU A 301 17.06 5.03 -29.44
CA LEU A 301 17.14 5.77 -28.18
C LEU A 301 17.09 7.26 -28.53
N THR A 302 16.12 7.98 -27.93
CA THR A 302 15.97 9.43 -28.17
C THR A 302 16.13 10.17 -26.87
N THR A 303 16.96 11.20 -26.84
CA THR A 303 17.12 12.10 -25.68
C THR A 303 16.73 13.52 -26.06
N GLY A 304 16.28 14.29 -25.09
CA GLY A 304 15.90 15.68 -25.30
C GLY A 304 15.23 16.33 -24.11
N THR A 305 14.74 17.54 -24.34
CA THR A 305 13.98 18.30 -23.32
C THR A 305 12.67 18.76 -23.93
N GLU A 306 11.55 18.36 -23.32
CA GLU A 306 10.21 18.75 -23.73
C GLU A 306 9.54 19.56 -22.62
N SER A 307 9.11 20.78 -22.92
CA SER A 307 8.51 21.70 -21.95
C SER A 307 9.36 21.94 -20.69
N GLY A 308 10.69 21.91 -20.83
CA GLY A 308 11.66 22.07 -19.74
C GLY A 308 11.84 20.82 -18.88
N ARG A 309 11.33 19.66 -19.30
CA ARG A 309 11.52 18.35 -18.66
C ARG A 309 12.46 17.50 -19.52
N PRO A 310 13.62 17.11 -19.00
CA PRO A 310 14.49 16.15 -19.68
C PRO A 310 13.79 14.80 -19.85
N PHE A 311 14.05 14.12 -20.96
CA PHE A 311 13.53 12.79 -21.20
C PHE A 311 14.53 11.87 -21.89
N VAL A 312 14.35 10.57 -21.70
CA VAL A 312 14.93 9.52 -22.54
C VAL A 312 13.81 8.58 -22.98
N GLN A 313 13.81 8.26 -24.26
CA GLN A 313 12.83 7.39 -24.89
C GLN A 313 13.54 6.24 -25.59
N VAL A 314 13.01 5.01 -25.41
CA VAL A 314 13.43 3.83 -26.16
C VAL A 314 12.24 3.34 -26.97
N SER A 315 12.41 3.32 -28.29
CA SER A 315 11.38 2.88 -29.24
C SER A 315 11.88 1.71 -30.07
N ASP A 316 11.07 0.68 -30.24
CA ASP A 316 11.34 -0.49 -31.04
C ASP A 316 10.24 -0.78 -32.08
N THR A 317 10.59 -1.55 -33.08
CA THR A 317 9.65 -2.04 -34.13
C THR A 317 9.23 -3.48 -33.89
N GLY A 318 9.26 -3.94 -32.64
CA GLY A 318 9.09 -5.34 -32.25
C GLY A 318 7.65 -5.85 -32.28
N ILE A 319 7.40 -6.87 -31.47
CA ILE A 319 6.10 -7.55 -31.41
C ILE A 319 5.01 -6.72 -30.71
N GLY A 320 5.38 -5.69 -29.95
CA GLY A 320 4.46 -4.90 -29.15
C GLY A 320 3.86 -5.64 -27.94
N ILE A 321 3.05 -4.94 -27.16
CA ILE A 321 2.45 -5.41 -25.91
C ILE A 321 0.93 -5.24 -26.01
N ALA A 322 0.19 -6.32 -25.72
CA ALA A 322 -1.27 -6.29 -25.69
C ALA A 322 -1.78 -5.31 -24.60
N PRO A 323 -2.89 -4.59 -24.83
CA PRO A 323 -3.45 -3.65 -23.84
C PRO A 323 -3.67 -4.26 -22.45
N ALA A 324 -4.07 -5.53 -22.37
CA ALA A 324 -4.30 -6.25 -21.11
C ALA A 324 -3.02 -6.43 -20.27
N ASP A 325 -1.84 -6.45 -20.93
CA ASP A 325 -0.57 -6.71 -20.29
C ASP A 325 0.21 -5.42 -19.97
N GLN A 326 -0.14 -4.27 -20.58
CA GLN A 326 0.63 -3.04 -20.48
C GLN A 326 0.79 -2.49 -19.05
N GLN A 327 -0.20 -2.69 -18.20
CA GLN A 327 -0.09 -2.32 -16.79
C GLN A 327 0.78 -3.30 -16.00
N ARG A 328 0.72 -4.58 -16.39
CA ARG A 328 1.35 -5.69 -15.67
C ARG A 328 2.82 -5.91 -16.02
N VAL A 329 3.28 -5.45 -17.18
CA VAL A 329 4.70 -5.66 -17.60
C VAL A 329 5.70 -5.01 -16.66
N PHE A 330 5.30 -4.09 -15.78
CA PHE A 330 6.11 -3.47 -14.73
C PHE A 330 6.06 -4.23 -13.38
N GLU A 331 5.24 -5.28 -13.27
CA GLU A 331 5.22 -6.17 -12.11
C GLU A 331 6.48 -7.04 -12.08
N ARG A 332 6.94 -7.38 -10.87
CA ARG A 332 8.13 -8.23 -10.69
C ARG A 332 7.86 -9.64 -11.21
N PHE A 333 8.80 -10.21 -11.99
CA PHE A 333 8.71 -11.55 -12.61
C PHE A 333 7.56 -11.72 -13.59
N TYR A 334 6.83 -10.65 -13.94
CA TYR A 334 5.78 -10.74 -14.92
C TYR A 334 6.34 -10.93 -16.32
N ARG A 335 5.70 -11.82 -17.08
CA ARG A 335 6.06 -12.15 -18.48
C ARG A 335 4.80 -12.51 -19.24
N VAL A 336 4.59 -11.89 -20.39
CA VAL A 336 3.41 -12.11 -21.25
C VAL A 336 3.35 -13.56 -21.72
N ASP A 337 4.48 -14.17 -22.06
CA ASP A 337 4.55 -15.58 -22.49
C ASP A 337 5.70 -16.30 -21.78
N LYS A 338 5.35 -17.26 -20.90
CA LYS A 338 6.31 -18.11 -20.17
C LYS A 338 7.01 -19.15 -21.06
N SER A 339 6.41 -19.52 -22.20
CA SER A 339 6.94 -20.57 -23.07
C SER A 339 8.01 -20.10 -24.03
N HIS A 340 7.82 -18.94 -24.69
CA HIS A 340 8.80 -18.33 -25.58
C HIS A 340 9.95 -17.65 -24.82
N SER A 341 9.74 -17.29 -23.59
CA SER A 341 10.67 -16.53 -22.76
C SER A 341 11.88 -17.36 -22.27
N LYS A 342 11.83 -18.70 -22.31
CA LYS A 342 13.02 -19.53 -22.09
C LYS A 342 14.10 -19.32 -23.15
N MET A 343 13.74 -18.92 -24.38
CA MET A 343 14.66 -18.64 -25.47
C MET A 343 15.25 -17.22 -25.39
N THR A 344 14.54 -16.26 -24.83
CA THR A 344 14.99 -14.84 -24.72
C THR A 344 15.80 -14.54 -23.47
N GLY A 345 15.84 -15.45 -22.49
CA GLY A 345 16.71 -15.36 -21.30
C GLY A 345 16.37 -14.26 -20.29
N GLY A 346 15.24 -13.56 -20.42
CA GLY A 346 14.88 -12.46 -19.54
C GLY A 346 14.50 -12.93 -18.11
N THR A 347 14.88 -12.14 -17.09
CA THR A 347 14.59 -12.39 -15.67
C THR A 347 13.16 -12.02 -15.25
N GLY A 348 12.48 -11.17 -16.03
CA GLY A 348 11.20 -10.55 -15.65
C GLY A 348 11.34 -9.44 -14.60
N LEU A 349 12.57 -9.03 -14.28
CA LEU A 349 12.86 -7.95 -13.32
C LEU A 349 13.22 -6.62 -14.00
N GLY A 350 13.64 -6.64 -15.26
CA GLY A 350 14.16 -5.45 -15.93
C GLY A 350 13.20 -4.25 -15.93
N LEU A 351 11.92 -4.43 -16.28
CA LEU A 351 10.94 -3.33 -16.27
C LEU A 351 10.53 -2.91 -14.85
N SER A 352 10.53 -3.83 -13.88
CA SER A 352 10.32 -3.44 -12.49
C SER A 352 11.48 -2.60 -11.94
N ILE A 353 12.73 -2.90 -12.32
CA ILE A 353 13.90 -2.06 -12.02
C ILE A 353 13.72 -0.65 -12.63
N VAL A 354 13.24 -0.57 -13.87
CA VAL A 354 12.94 0.73 -14.50
C VAL A 354 11.90 1.50 -13.71
N LYS A 355 10.82 0.87 -13.28
CA LYS A 355 9.76 1.50 -12.49
C LYS A 355 10.27 2.03 -11.15
N HIS A 356 11.04 1.24 -10.40
CA HIS A 356 11.59 1.64 -9.10
C HIS A 356 12.68 2.72 -9.25
N GLY A 357 13.55 2.59 -10.28
CA GLY A 357 14.54 3.62 -10.61
C GLY A 357 13.89 4.93 -11.03
N ALA A 358 12.80 4.90 -11.80
CA ALA A 358 12.02 6.08 -12.15
C ALA A 358 11.40 6.75 -10.91
N ALA A 359 10.81 5.96 -10.00
CA ALA A 359 10.26 6.46 -8.73
C ALA A 359 11.34 7.13 -7.88
N LEU A 360 12.53 6.54 -7.76
CA LEU A 360 13.68 7.13 -7.05
C LEU A 360 14.07 8.51 -7.62
N HIS A 361 13.98 8.68 -8.94
CA HIS A 361 14.31 9.93 -9.64
C HIS A 361 13.10 10.85 -9.85
N HIS A 362 11.94 10.55 -9.26
CA HIS A 362 10.68 11.26 -9.48
C HIS A 362 10.31 11.39 -10.97
N ALA A 363 10.73 10.42 -11.77
CA ALA A 363 10.48 10.39 -13.20
C ALA A 363 9.15 9.69 -13.50
N GLU A 364 8.45 10.19 -14.51
CA GLU A 364 7.23 9.61 -15.05
C GLU A 364 7.57 8.59 -16.12
N VAL A 365 6.93 7.42 -16.09
CA VAL A 365 7.09 6.35 -17.09
C VAL A 365 5.86 6.32 -17.99
N GLU A 366 6.04 6.60 -19.27
CA GLU A 366 4.98 6.53 -20.27
C GLU A 366 5.24 5.33 -21.19
N LEU A 367 4.25 4.44 -21.34
CA LEU A 367 4.28 3.28 -22.23
C LEU A 367 3.27 3.48 -23.37
N LYS A 368 3.72 3.40 -24.60
CA LYS A 368 2.90 3.33 -25.81
C LYS A 368 3.27 2.08 -26.58
N SER A 369 2.31 1.18 -26.79
CA SER A 369 2.57 -0.07 -27.52
C SER A 369 1.29 -0.58 -28.18
N ALA A 370 1.44 -1.18 -29.35
CA ALA A 370 0.40 -1.92 -30.04
C ALA A 370 0.98 -3.23 -30.60
N LEU A 371 0.18 -4.30 -30.53
CA LEU A 371 0.58 -5.60 -31.05
C LEU A 371 0.95 -5.50 -32.53
N GLY A 372 2.15 -5.97 -32.84
CA GLY A 372 2.68 -5.95 -34.20
C GLY A 372 3.30 -4.64 -34.67
N GLU A 373 3.20 -3.55 -33.91
CA GLU A 373 3.74 -2.22 -34.27
C GLU A 373 5.01 -1.85 -33.51
N GLY A 374 5.23 -2.48 -32.34
CA GLY A 374 6.39 -2.23 -31.48
C GLY A 374 6.02 -1.56 -30.17
N THR A 375 7.02 -1.12 -29.43
CA THR A 375 6.90 -0.50 -28.12
C THR A 375 7.72 0.76 -28.02
N CYS A 376 7.18 1.77 -27.37
CA CYS A 376 7.84 3.03 -27.05
C CYS A 376 7.68 3.31 -25.56
N ILE A 377 8.78 3.37 -24.82
CA ILE A 377 8.80 3.72 -23.40
C ILE A 377 9.59 5.00 -23.22
N THR A 378 8.97 5.99 -22.58
CA THR A 378 9.56 7.30 -22.31
C THR A 378 9.68 7.51 -20.80
N LEU A 379 10.87 7.88 -20.35
CA LEU A 379 11.15 8.33 -18.99
C LEU A 379 11.25 9.86 -19.00
N ARG A 380 10.32 10.55 -18.33
CA ARG A 380 10.31 12.02 -18.21
C ARG A 380 10.74 12.41 -16.81
N PHE A 381 11.80 13.16 -16.71
CA PHE A 381 12.32 13.61 -15.41
C PHE A 381 11.67 14.93 -15.00
N PRO A 382 11.67 15.28 -13.71
CA PRO A 382 11.20 16.58 -13.24
C PRO A 382 12.01 17.71 -13.87
N LYS A 383 11.43 18.93 -13.84
CA LYS A 383 12.19 20.15 -14.16
C LYS A 383 13.24 20.36 -13.08
N GLU A 384 14.45 20.74 -13.48
CA GLU A 384 15.45 21.25 -12.54
C GLU A 384 15.03 22.58 -11.90
#